data_1afe2f91f85a7796e3255aad0651fe3d
#
_entry.id   1afe2f91f85a7796e3255aad0651fe3d
#
_cell.length_a   1.000
_cell.length_b   1.000
_cell.length_c   1.000
_cell.angle_alpha   90.00
_cell.angle_beta   90.00
_cell.angle_gamma   90.00
#
_symmetry.space_group_name_H-M   'P 1'
#
loop_
_entity.id
_entity.type
_entity.pdbx_description
1 polymer ?
#
loop_
_entity_poly.entity_id
_entity_poly.type
_entity_poly.pdbx_seq_one_letter_code
_entity_poly.pdbx_strand_id
1 'polypeptide(L)'
;DIVNFRNVTASGTATAFSLPCMFSHLPRARFNIDDSYQSENLLDVMQKAGYDVLWMDNDGGSKGVARRVPYIDLMKEGNPEFRNGDTFFDEVLLDGLEDRLKNISKDTVLVLHMMGSHGPSYYKRYPDAFRKFAPTCDSAEIQNFPTEEIVNTYDNTILYTDHVVSGAIDILKKFPQYEAGLLFVSDH
;
A
#
# COMPACT_ATOMS: atom_id res chain seq x y z
N ASP A 1 17.42 10.50 -5.70
CA ASP A 1 16.63 11.70 -6.01
C ASP A 1 15.15 11.42 -5.77
N ILE A 2 14.39 12.42 -5.33
CA ILE A 2 12.93 12.31 -5.13
C ILE A 2 12.24 13.12 -6.23
N VAL A 3 11.27 12.49 -6.90
CA VAL A 3 10.39 13.16 -7.87
C VAL A 3 8.99 13.23 -7.28
N ASN A 4 8.45 14.44 -7.12
CA ASN A 4 7.12 14.67 -6.61
C ASN A 4 6.15 15.08 -7.72
N PHE A 5 5.13 14.27 -7.98
CA PHE A 5 4.08 14.54 -8.95
C PHE A 5 2.96 15.34 -8.28
N ARG A 6 2.92 16.67 -8.52
CA ARG A 6 2.00 17.60 -7.84
C ARG A 6 0.58 17.62 -8.42
N ASN A 7 0.39 17.13 -9.64
CA ASN A 7 -0.89 17.19 -10.37
C ASN A 7 -1.39 15.79 -10.73
N VAL A 8 -1.54 14.94 -9.71
CA VAL A 8 -2.10 13.60 -9.85
C VAL A 8 -3.47 13.57 -9.20
N THR A 9 -4.43 12.93 -9.84
CA THR A 9 -5.77 12.72 -9.31
C THR A 9 -6.10 11.23 -9.32
N ALA A 10 -6.79 10.77 -8.28
CA ALA A 10 -7.28 9.41 -8.20
C ALA A 10 -8.30 9.12 -9.31
N SER A 11 -8.36 7.88 -9.74
CA SER A 11 -9.31 7.43 -10.77
C SER A 11 -10.75 7.34 -10.26
N GLY A 12 -10.92 7.23 -8.95
CA GLY A 12 -12.22 7.13 -8.27
C GLY A 12 -12.06 7.39 -6.78
N THR A 13 -13.14 7.25 -6.04
CA THR A 13 -13.22 7.49 -4.58
C THR A 13 -13.29 6.19 -3.77
N ALA A 14 -12.96 5.06 -4.38
CA ALA A 14 -12.94 3.75 -3.73
C ALA A 14 -11.86 2.86 -4.34
N THR A 15 -11.12 2.15 -3.50
CA THR A 15 -10.06 1.20 -3.88
C THR A 15 -10.54 0.18 -4.91
N ALA A 16 -11.78 -0.31 -4.76
CA ALA A 16 -12.36 -1.29 -5.68
C ALA A 16 -12.41 -0.82 -7.15
N PHE A 17 -12.39 0.49 -7.39
CA PHE A 17 -12.36 1.08 -8.74
C PHE A 17 -10.98 1.64 -9.07
N SER A 18 -10.39 2.42 -8.17
CA SER A 18 -9.15 3.16 -8.43
C SER A 18 -7.98 2.22 -8.66
N LEU A 19 -7.86 1.17 -7.84
CA LEU A 19 -6.74 0.24 -7.93
C LEU A 19 -6.71 -0.53 -9.27
N PRO A 20 -7.79 -1.19 -9.73
CA PRO A 20 -7.81 -1.82 -11.04
C PRO A 20 -7.60 -0.83 -12.21
N CYS A 21 -8.10 0.40 -12.09
CA CYS A 21 -7.89 1.43 -13.09
C CYS A 21 -6.43 1.88 -13.18
N MET A 22 -5.75 2.01 -12.03
CA MET A 22 -4.34 2.39 -11.94
C MET A 22 -3.43 1.40 -12.66
N PHE A 23 -3.72 0.11 -12.57
CA PHE A 23 -2.94 -0.94 -13.23
C PHE A 23 -3.41 -1.25 -14.66
N SER A 24 -4.50 -0.63 -15.14
CA SER A 24 -5.02 -0.83 -16.47
C SER A 24 -4.18 -0.12 -17.55
N HIS A 25 -4.13 -0.69 -18.74
CA HIS A 25 -3.59 -0.01 -19.93
C HIS A 25 -4.55 1.05 -20.49
N LEU A 26 -5.78 1.12 -19.99
CA LEU A 26 -6.78 2.09 -20.46
C LEU A 26 -6.75 3.34 -19.59
N PRO A 27 -6.88 4.54 -20.18
CA PRO A 27 -7.07 5.75 -19.42
C PRO A 27 -8.42 5.75 -18.71
N ARG A 28 -8.54 6.49 -17.60
CA ARG A 28 -9.74 6.58 -16.76
C ARG A 28 -11.06 6.74 -17.56
N ALA A 29 -11.03 7.54 -18.61
CA ALA A 29 -12.23 7.83 -19.42
C ALA A 29 -12.76 6.62 -20.24
N ARG A 30 -11.94 5.60 -20.42
CA ARG A 30 -12.31 4.37 -21.17
C ARG A 30 -12.27 3.12 -20.30
N PHE A 31 -11.90 3.28 -19.04
CA PHE A 31 -11.82 2.16 -18.11
C PHE A 31 -13.21 1.69 -17.69
N ASN A 32 -13.45 0.38 -17.79
CA ASN A 32 -14.62 -0.32 -17.26
C ASN A 32 -14.15 -1.39 -16.26
N ILE A 33 -14.75 -1.38 -15.08
CA ILE A 33 -14.37 -2.30 -14.00
C ILE A 33 -14.69 -3.76 -14.34
N ASP A 34 -15.82 -4.03 -14.98
CA ASP A 34 -16.23 -5.39 -15.33
C ASP A 34 -15.29 -6.01 -16.37
N ASP A 35 -14.86 -5.22 -17.34
CA ASP A 35 -13.89 -5.65 -18.35
C ASP A 35 -12.48 -5.86 -17.78
N SER A 36 -12.13 -5.14 -16.72
CA SER A 36 -10.80 -5.22 -16.10
C SER A 36 -10.47 -6.60 -15.55
N TYR A 37 -11.47 -7.32 -15.06
CA TYR A 37 -11.28 -8.68 -14.53
C TYR A 37 -10.89 -9.70 -15.60
N GLN A 38 -11.23 -9.45 -16.87
CA GLN A 38 -10.92 -10.32 -17.99
C GLN A 38 -9.72 -9.82 -18.80
N SER A 39 -9.35 -8.57 -18.63
CA SER A 39 -8.23 -7.93 -19.32
C SER A 39 -6.93 -8.14 -18.58
N GLU A 40 -5.82 -8.14 -19.32
CA GLU A 40 -4.49 -8.08 -18.73
C GLU A 40 -4.22 -6.69 -18.19
N ASN A 41 -3.51 -6.64 -17.07
CA ASN A 41 -3.06 -5.41 -16.44
C ASN A 41 -1.52 -5.28 -16.48
N LEU A 42 -0.99 -4.21 -15.93
CA LEU A 42 0.44 -3.94 -15.92
C LEU A 42 1.26 -5.10 -15.33
N LEU A 43 0.80 -5.74 -14.25
CA LEU A 43 1.53 -6.83 -13.61
C LEU A 43 1.61 -8.07 -14.50
N ASP A 44 0.53 -8.39 -15.24
CA ASP A 44 0.54 -9.49 -16.21
C ASP A 44 1.55 -9.22 -17.32
N VAL A 45 1.62 -7.97 -17.82
CA VAL A 45 2.57 -7.57 -18.85
C VAL A 45 4.01 -7.68 -18.35
N MET A 46 4.29 -7.20 -17.12
CA MET A 46 5.63 -7.32 -16.52
C MET A 46 6.04 -8.78 -16.35
N GLN A 47 5.14 -9.65 -15.85
CA GLN A 47 5.42 -11.07 -15.70
C GLN A 47 5.71 -11.73 -17.06
N LYS A 48 4.95 -11.40 -18.11
CA LYS A 48 5.20 -11.89 -19.49
C LYS A 48 6.50 -11.37 -20.08
N ALA A 49 6.92 -10.18 -19.69
CA ALA A 49 8.22 -9.61 -20.07
C ALA A 49 9.41 -10.25 -19.33
N GLY A 50 9.15 -11.19 -18.42
CA GLY A 50 10.20 -11.96 -17.71
C GLY A 50 10.54 -11.48 -16.32
N TYR A 51 9.84 -10.45 -15.80
CA TYR A 51 10.00 -10.01 -14.42
C TYR A 51 9.44 -11.04 -13.44
N ASP A 52 10.06 -11.15 -12.28
CA ASP A 52 9.40 -11.70 -11.10
C ASP A 52 8.44 -10.66 -10.53
N VAL A 53 7.18 -11.03 -10.36
CA VAL A 53 6.15 -10.13 -9.83
C VAL A 53 5.59 -10.73 -8.55
N LEU A 54 5.49 -9.94 -7.50
CA LEU A 54 4.87 -10.33 -6.24
C LEU A 54 4.00 -9.20 -5.69
N TRP A 55 2.77 -9.53 -5.32
CA TRP A 55 1.88 -8.66 -4.55
C TRP A 55 1.86 -9.09 -3.09
N MET A 56 2.17 -8.17 -2.18
CA MET A 56 2.05 -8.34 -0.74
C MET A 56 0.93 -7.44 -0.24
N ASP A 57 -0.10 -8.04 0.36
CA ASP A 57 -1.36 -7.36 0.68
C ASP A 57 -1.59 -7.21 2.18
N ASN A 58 -1.79 -5.98 2.63
CA ASN A 58 -2.25 -5.64 3.98
C ASN A 58 -3.57 -4.82 3.97
N ASP A 59 -4.27 -4.72 2.82
CA ASP A 59 -5.52 -3.94 2.69
C ASP A 59 -6.75 -4.78 2.27
N GLY A 60 -6.73 -6.08 2.57
CA GLY A 60 -7.90 -6.94 2.34
C GLY A 60 -8.21 -7.22 0.88
N GLY A 61 -7.16 -7.31 0.04
CA GLY A 61 -7.24 -7.84 -1.31
C GLY A 61 -6.89 -6.87 -2.42
N SER A 62 -6.33 -7.42 -3.49
CA SER A 62 -5.83 -6.67 -4.65
C SER A 62 -6.93 -6.13 -5.59
N LYS A 63 -8.20 -6.29 -5.24
CA LYS A 63 -9.36 -5.94 -6.09
C LYS A 63 -9.26 -6.52 -7.51
N GLY A 64 -8.68 -7.71 -7.62
CA GLY A 64 -8.50 -8.43 -8.89
C GLY A 64 -7.20 -8.13 -9.64
N VAL A 65 -6.41 -7.13 -9.23
CA VAL A 65 -5.15 -6.75 -9.91
C VAL A 65 -4.14 -7.88 -9.88
N ALA A 66 -3.94 -8.52 -8.71
CA ALA A 66 -2.99 -9.63 -8.55
C ALA A 66 -3.58 -11.02 -8.88
N ARG A 67 -4.68 -11.10 -9.63
CA ARG A 67 -5.38 -12.36 -9.91
C ARG A 67 -4.51 -13.41 -10.61
N ARG A 68 -3.52 -12.99 -11.38
CA ARG A 68 -2.69 -13.85 -12.24
C ARG A 68 -1.21 -13.81 -11.91
N VAL A 69 -0.84 -13.13 -10.82
CA VAL A 69 0.53 -13.05 -10.32
C VAL A 69 0.63 -13.61 -8.89
N PRO A 70 1.81 -14.01 -8.42
CA PRO A 70 2.04 -14.39 -7.04
C PRO A 70 1.51 -13.36 -6.04
N TYR A 71 0.86 -13.85 -4.98
CA TYR A 71 0.15 -13.03 -4.01
C TYR A 71 0.34 -13.58 -2.59
N ILE A 72 0.62 -12.69 -1.64
CA ILE A 72 0.70 -13.00 -0.21
C ILE A 72 -0.36 -12.18 0.53
N ASP A 73 -1.23 -12.85 1.27
CA ASP A 73 -2.26 -12.24 2.12
C ASP A 73 -1.72 -12.07 3.54
N LEU A 74 -1.13 -10.92 3.82
CA LEU A 74 -0.56 -10.62 5.14
C LEU A 74 -1.63 -10.47 6.22
N MET A 75 -2.89 -10.22 5.84
CA MET A 75 -4.00 -10.25 6.78
C MET A 75 -4.23 -11.66 7.38
N LYS A 76 -3.76 -12.71 6.69
CA LYS A 76 -3.83 -14.11 7.16
C LYS A 76 -2.48 -14.66 7.61
N GLU A 77 -1.41 -14.33 6.87
CA GLU A 77 -0.10 -14.97 6.99
C GLU A 77 0.95 -14.06 7.65
N GLY A 78 0.58 -12.80 7.97
CA GLY A 78 1.49 -11.81 8.54
C GLY A 78 2.02 -12.20 9.92
N ASN A 79 3.21 -11.72 10.23
CA ASN A 79 3.85 -11.92 11.52
C ASN A 79 2.99 -11.35 12.65
N PRO A 80 2.59 -12.18 13.64
CA PRO A 80 1.72 -11.75 14.75
C PRO A 80 2.26 -10.58 15.58
N GLU A 81 3.55 -10.28 15.55
CA GLU A 81 4.15 -9.12 16.23
C GLU A 81 3.59 -7.79 15.73
N PHE A 82 3.16 -7.72 14.47
CA PHE A 82 2.56 -6.53 13.89
C PHE A 82 1.03 -6.51 14.00
N ARG A 83 0.42 -7.48 14.70
CA ARG A 83 -1.03 -7.58 14.79
C ARG A 83 -1.64 -6.45 15.61
N ASN A 84 -2.72 -5.88 15.09
CA ASN A 84 -3.55 -4.87 15.74
C ASN A 84 -5.04 -5.25 15.64
N GLY A 85 -5.53 -6.00 16.60
CA GLY A 85 -6.90 -6.55 16.55
C GLY A 85 -7.10 -7.48 15.37
N ASP A 86 -8.03 -7.12 14.48
CA ASP A 86 -8.36 -7.89 13.27
C ASP A 86 -7.48 -7.52 12.06
N THR A 87 -6.55 -6.57 12.22
CA THR A 87 -5.67 -6.07 11.17
C THR A 87 -4.21 -6.20 11.57
N PHE A 88 -3.31 -5.72 10.70
CA PHE A 88 -1.89 -5.58 11.00
C PHE A 88 -1.46 -4.14 10.75
N PHE A 89 -0.45 -3.68 11.48
CA PHE A 89 0.27 -2.47 11.14
C PHE A 89 1.07 -2.66 9.85
N ASP A 90 1.20 -1.62 9.04
CA ASP A 90 1.81 -1.72 7.71
C ASP A 90 3.31 -2.07 7.72
N GLU A 91 3.99 -2.00 8.85
CA GLU A 91 5.36 -2.53 9.02
C GLU A 91 5.45 -4.04 8.71
N VAL A 92 4.33 -4.78 8.78
CA VAL A 92 4.26 -6.19 8.35
C VAL A 92 4.70 -6.38 6.88
N LEU A 93 4.54 -5.37 6.04
CA LEU A 93 5.00 -5.37 4.65
C LEU A 93 6.54 -5.33 4.53
N LEU A 94 7.21 -4.85 5.55
CA LEU A 94 8.68 -4.79 5.62
C LEU A 94 9.29 -6.06 6.21
N ASP A 95 8.48 -6.87 6.89
CA ASP A 95 8.93 -8.12 7.49
C ASP A 95 9.39 -9.11 6.42
N GLY A 96 10.63 -9.58 6.55
CA GLY A 96 11.26 -10.45 5.57
C GLY A 96 11.56 -9.81 4.20
N LEU A 97 11.30 -8.52 3.99
CA LEU A 97 11.57 -7.83 2.72
C LEU A 97 13.06 -7.83 2.38
N GLU A 98 13.92 -7.60 3.37
CA GLU A 98 15.37 -7.64 3.18
C GLU A 98 15.85 -9.02 2.71
N ASP A 99 15.32 -10.10 3.27
CA ASP A 99 15.71 -11.46 2.87
C ASP A 99 15.19 -11.82 1.48
N ARG A 100 14.03 -11.29 1.09
CA ARG A 100 13.54 -11.41 -0.29
C ARG A 100 14.47 -10.72 -1.27
N LEU A 101 14.92 -9.50 -0.97
CA LEU A 101 15.83 -8.75 -1.83
C LEU A 101 17.20 -9.43 -1.96
N LYS A 102 17.70 -10.08 -0.92
CA LYS A 102 18.94 -10.88 -1.00
C LYS A 102 18.86 -12.02 -2.01
N ASN A 103 17.65 -12.55 -2.24
CA ASN A 103 17.43 -13.73 -3.07
C ASN A 103 16.90 -13.42 -4.48
N ILE A 104 16.88 -12.14 -4.87
CA ILE A 104 16.49 -11.72 -6.23
C ILE A 104 17.52 -12.23 -7.23
N SER A 105 17.05 -12.92 -8.28
CA SER A 105 17.88 -13.49 -9.34
C SER A 105 17.62 -12.89 -10.72
N LYS A 106 16.58 -12.05 -10.85
CA LYS A 106 16.20 -11.35 -12.08
C LYS A 106 15.40 -10.08 -11.75
N ASP A 107 15.11 -9.28 -12.76
CA ASP A 107 14.30 -8.08 -12.60
C ASP A 107 12.98 -8.39 -11.88
N THR A 108 12.67 -7.61 -10.86
CA THR A 108 11.57 -7.90 -9.93
C THR A 108 10.68 -6.68 -9.72
N VAL A 109 9.38 -6.93 -9.67
CA VAL A 109 8.36 -5.95 -9.27
C VAL A 109 7.70 -6.42 -7.98
N LEU A 110 7.86 -5.65 -6.91
CA LEU A 110 7.17 -5.88 -5.64
C LEU A 110 6.10 -4.81 -5.45
N VAL A 111 4.88 -5.23 -5.21
CA VAL A 111 3.79 -4.33 -4.82
C VAL A 111 3.53 -4.53 -3.33
N LEU A 112 3.73 -3.47 -2.55
CA LEU A 112 3.44 -3.42 -1.12
C LEU A 112 2.12 -2.67 -0.93
N HIS A 113 1.02 -3.42 -0.81
CA HIS A 113 -0.31 -2.85 -0.71
C HIS A 113 -0.65 -2.55 0.76
N MET A 114 -0.49 -1.29 1.13
CA MET A 114 -0.66 -0.79 2.48
C MET A 114 -2.13 -0.55 2.81
N MET A 115 -2.51 -0.72 4.08
CA MET A 115 -3.74 -0.20 4.65
C MET A 115 -3.70 1.34 4.71
N GLY A 116 -2.54 1.90 4.98
CA GLY A 116 -2.31 3.34 5.01
C GLY A 116 -3.26 4.09 5.95
N SER A 117 -3.77 5.22 5.46
CA SER A 117 -4.70 6.08 6.19
C SER A 117 -6.17 5.71 5.98
N HIS A 118 -6.50 4.41 5.81
CA HIS A 118 -7.86 3.97 5.51
C HIS A 118 -8.83 4.27 6.67
N GLY A 119 -9.84 5.09 6.40
CA GLY A 119 -10.90 5.47 7.34
C GLY A 119 -12.05 4.46 7.44
N PRO A 120 -13.04 4.73 8.33
CA PRO A 120 -13.04 5.79 9.34
C PRO A 120 -12.23 5.46 10.62
N SER A 121 -11.70 4.24 10.76
CA SER A 121 -10.96 3.79 11.95
C SER A 121 -9.49 4.24 11.94
N TYR A 122 -9.22 5.52 11.72
CA TYR A 122 -7.87 6.07 11.63
C TYR A 122 -7.00 5.73 12.85
N TYR A 123 -7.58 5.73 14.07
CA TYR A 123 -6.89 5.41 15.32
C TYR A 123 -6.28 4.00 15.36
N LYS A 124 -6.72 3.10 14.48
CA LYS A 124 -6.18 1.74 14.33
C LYS A 124 -5.02 1.65 13.33
N ARG A 125 -4.66 2.73 12.65
CA ARG A 125 -3.72 2.69 11.52
C ARG A 125 -2.27 2.96 11.92
N TYR A 126 -2.01 3.25 13.19
CA TYR A 126 -0.67 3.50 13.71
C TYR A 126 -0.52 2.96 15.13
N PRO A 127 0.67 2.48 15.53
CA PRO A 127 0.96 2.11 16.90
C PRO A 127 1.10 3.33 17.80
N ASP A 128 0.93 3.17 19.12
CA ASP A 128 0.97 4.26 20.10
C ASP A 128 2.26 5.11 20.04
N ALA A 129 3.37 4.53 19.62
CA ALA A 129 4.63 5.26 19.43
C ALA A 129 4.51 6.41 18.41
N PHE A 130 3.55 6.33 17.49
CA PHE A 130 3.26 7.33 16.46
C PHE A 130 2.10 8.27 16.81
N ARG A 131 1.52 8.18 18.01
CA ARG A 131 0.54 9.13 18.52
C ARG A 131 1.22 10.43 18.96
N LYS A 132 1.62 11.26 18.01
CA LYS A 132 2.36 12.51 18.23
C LYS A 132 1.45 13.73 18.28
N PHE A 133 0.40 13.72 17.48
CA PHE A 133 -0.62 14.76 17.44
C PHE A 133 -1.78 14.35 18.35
N ALA A 134 -2.17 15.22 19.28
CA ALA A 134 -3.19 14.95 20.29
C ALA A 134 -3.97 16.26 20.64
N PRO A 135 -5.20 16.14 21.11
CA PRO A 135 -5.97 14.92 21.39
C PRO A 135 -6.38 14.16 20.13
N THR A 136 -6.79 12.89 20.27
CA THR A 136 -7.15 11.99 19.14
C THR A 136 -8.58 11.48 19.22
N CYS A 137 -9.15 11.18 18.05
CA CYS A 137 -10.43 10.50 17.89
C CYS A 137 -10.19 8.97 17.90
N ASP A 138 -10.49 8.31 19.02
CA ASP A 138 -10.27 6.87 19.19
C ASP A 138 -11.53 6.04 18.90
N SER A 139 -12.27 6.42 17.85
CA SER A 139 -13.49 5.75 17.40
C SER A 139 -13.65 5.81 15.89
N ALA A 140 -14.40 4.84 15.33
CA ALA A 140 -14.86 4.87 13.95
C ALA A 140 -16.06 5.84 13.73
N GLU A 141 -16.71 6.27 14.82
CA GLU A 141 -17.84 7.22 14.79
C GLU A 141 -17.30 8.65 14.80
N ILE A 142 -16.51 8.99 13.79
CA ILE A 142 -15.78 10.27 13.70
C ILE A 142 -16.68 11.51 13.81
N GLN A 143 -17.97 11.41 13.42
CA GLN A 143 -18.95 12.50 13.52
C GLN A 143 -19.22 12.95 14.96
N ASN A 144 -18.85 12.16 15.96
CA ASN A 144 -19.03 12.46 17.39
C ASN A 144 -17.83 13.21 18.01
N PHE A 145 -16.80 13.52 17.21
CA PHE A 145 -15.56 14.12 17.70
C PHE A 145 -15.32 15.50 17.07
N PRO A 146 -14.63 16.41 17.77
CA PRO A 146 -14.18 17.66 17.21
C PRO A 146 -13.28 17.44 15.98
N THR A 147 -13.36 18.35 15.01
CA THR A 147 -12.54 18.27 13.78
C THR A 147 -11.04 18.18 14.09
N GLU A 148 -10.56 18.88 15.11
CA GLU A 148 -9.15 18.86 15.53
C GLU A 148 -8.70 17.45 15.90
N GLU A 149 -9.49 16.70 16.67
CA GLU A 149 -9.16 15.34 17.08
C GLU A 149 -9.12 14.38 15.88
N ILE A 150 -10.02 14.58 14.91
CA ILE A 150 -10.03 13.79 13.67
C ILE A 150 -8.78 14.10 12.84
N VAL A 151 -8.41 15.37 12.69
CA VAL A 151 -7.21 15.81 11.96
C VAL A 151 -5.97 15.25 12.63
N ASN A 152 -5.82 15.43 13.94
CA ASN A 152 -4.67 14.88 14.70
C ASN A 152 -4.54 13.36 14.51
N THR A 153 -5.67 12.64 14.55
CA THR A 153 -5.67 11.19 14.36
C THR A 153 -5.23 10.83 12.94
N TYR A 154 -5.71 11.55 11.94
CA TYR A 154 -5.30 11.36 10.55
C TYR A 154 -3.81 11.70 10.34
N ASP A 155 -3.33 12.80 10.89
CA ASP A 155 -1.91 13.20 10.79
C ASP A 155 -0.97 12.17 11.40
N ASN A 156 -1.39 11.50 12.49
CA ASN A 156 -0.64 10.37 13.04
C ASN A 156 -0.56 9.20 12.04
N THR A 157 -1.61 8.95 11.24
CA THR A 157 -1.56 7.91 10.18
C THR A 157 -0.56 8.28 9.09
N ILE A 158 -0.51 9.54 8.70
CA ILE A 158 0.45 10.04 7.69
C ILE A 158 1.88 9.91 8.21
N LEU A 159 2.12 10.29 9.47
CA LEU A 159 3.43 10.13 10.10
C LEU A 159 3.89 8.66 10.12
N TYR A 160 2.98 7.74 10.38
CA TYR A 160 3.29 6.31 10.36
C TYR A 160 3.49 5.77 8.94
N THR A 161 2.69 6.22 7.97
CA THR A 161 2.89 5.88 6.55
C THR A 161 4.27 6.31 6.07
N ASP A 162 4.69 7.54 6.41
CA ASP A 162 6.04 8.03 6.09
C ASP A 162 7.13 7.15 6.69
N HIS A 163 6.97 6.71 7.93
CA HIS A 163 7.89 5.77 8.58
C HIS A 163 8.02 4.45 7.80
N VAL A 164 6.89 3.85 7.40
CA VAL A 164 6.91 2.58 6.65
C VAL A 164 7.56 2.75 5.28
N VAL A 165 7.22 3.82 4.55
CA VAL A 165 7.83 4.12 3.25
C VAL A 165 9.33 4.39 3.40
N SER A 166 9.74 5.14 4.42
CA SER A 166 11.15 5.38 4.74
C SER A 166 11.88 4.07 5.06
N GLY A 167 11.24 3.17 5.80
CA GLY A 167 11.76 1.83 6.08
C GLY A 167 12.01 1.02 4.82
N ALA A 168 11.08 1.03 3.87
CA ALA A 168 11.26 0.38 2.57
C ALA A 168 12.45 0.98 1.79
N ILE A 169 12.59 2.31 1.79
CA ILE A 169 13.71 3.02 1.16
C ILE A 169 15.04 2.60 1.82
N ASP A 170 15.08 2.54 3.14
CA ASP A 170 16.32 2.19 3.87
C ASP A 170 16.70 0.72 3.66
N ILE A 171 15.73 -0.17 3.51
CA ILE A 171 15.99 -1.54 3.09
C ILE A 171 16.58 -1.56 1.67
N LEU A 172 15.99 -0.85 0.70
CA LEU A 172 16.51 -0.80 -0.67
C LEU A 172 17.94 -0.25 -0.75
N LYS A 173 18.29 0.75 0.05
CA LYS A 173 19.65 1.32 0.13
C LYS A 173 20.72 0.30 0.55
N LYS A 174 20.35 -0.79 1.22
CA LYS A 174 21.28 -1.86 1.59
C LYS A 174 21.73 -2.70 0.39
N PHE A 175 21.09 -2.54 -0.77
CA PHE A 175 21.33 -3.31 -1.99
C PHE A 175 21.81 -2.41 -3.16
N PRO A 176 22.98 -1.75 -3.02
CA PRO A 176 23.49 -0.82 -4.04
C PRO A 176 23.83 -1.51 -5.37
N GLN A 177 23.85 -2.84 -5.41
CA GLN A 177 24.05 -3.62 -6.63
C GLN A 177 22.82 -3.64 -7.54
N TYR A 178 21.63 -3.24 -7.04
CA TYR A 178 20.41 -3.16 -7.83
C TYR A 178 20.13 -1.72 -8.27
N GLU A 179 19.69 -1.56 -9.50
CA GLU A 179 19.03 -0.32 -9.94
C GLU A 179 17.58 -0.36 -9.45
N ALA A 180 17.33 0.23 -8.28
CA ALA A 180 16.03 0.20 -7.63
C ALA A 180 15.29 1.54 -7.77
N GLY A 181 13.99 1.46 -8.08
CA GLY A 181 13.05 2.58 -7.98
C GLY A 181 11.90 2.24 -7.03
N LEU A 182 11.44 3.22 -6.26
CA LEU A 182 10.25 3.11 -5.44
C LEU A 182 9.23 4.16 -5.92
N LEU A 183 8.01 3.71 -6.19
CA LEU A 183 6.86 4.57 -6.46
C LEU A 183 5.87 4.44 -5.30
N PHE A 184 5.62 5.53 -4.60
CA PHE A 184 4.55 5.62 -3.61
C PHE A 184 3.38 6.41 -4.19
N VAL A 185 2.17 5.88 -4.08
CA VAL A 185 0.95 6.51 -4.58
C VAL A 185 -0.25 6.10 -3.74
N SER A 186 -1.13 7.06 -3.43
CA SER A 186 -2.46 6.76 -2.90
C SER A 186 -3.41 6.42 -4.04
N ASP A 187 -4.30 5.47 -3.81
CA ASP A 187 -5.31 5.06 -4.81
C ASP A 187 -6.51 6.02 -4.85
N HIS A 188 -6.80 6.73 -3.75
CA HIS A 188 -7.79 7.82 -3.66
C HIS A 188 -7.57 8.76 -2.48
#